data_b4bf75c315109cb4b9756fc13810a861
#
_entry.id   b4bf75c315109cb4b9756fc13810a861
#
_cell.length_a   1.000
_cell.length_b   1.000
_cell.length_c   1.000
_cell.angle_alpha   90.00
_cell.angle_beta   90.00
_cell.angle_gamma   90.00
#
_symmetry.space_group_name_H-M   'P 1'
#
loop_
_entity.id
_entity.type
_entity.pdbx_description
1 polymer ?
#
loop_
_entity_poly.entity_id
_entity_poly.type
_entity_poly.pdbx_seq_one_letter_code
_entity_poly.pdbx_strand_id
1 'polypeptide(L)'
;MATLRLRVNRRARRVEVDDPDVPLLYVLRNDLGLTGTHFGCGLNQCGACTVLVDGRAVRSCVTPARSANGREVTTIEGLGSPDRPDPLQAAFIAEQAAQCGFCTAGMVVTARALLASTPRPSEQQVRQALAGNLCRCGSHARVIRAVLRVAATNPGGAG
;
A
#
# COMPACT_ATOMS: atom_id res chain seq x y z
N MET A 1 -6.30 -5.19 -27.89
CA MET A 1 -5.35 -5.75 -26.89
C MET A 1 -4.11 -4.88 -26.81
N ALA A 2 -3.66 -4.58 -25.59
CA ALA A 2 -2.45 -3.82 -25.35
C ALA A 2 -1.52 -4.62 -24.42
N THR A 3 -0.22 -4.54 -24.67
CA THR A 3 0.80 -5.16 -23.81
C THR A 3 1.30 -4.13 -22.80
N LEU A 4 1.11 -4.40 -21.52
CA LEU A 4 1.69 -3.63 -20.44
C LEU A 4 2.97 -4.32 -19.93
N ARG A 5 4.02 -3.53 -19.77
CA ARG A 5 5.28 -3.97 -19.16
C ARG A 5 5.40 -3.29 -17.80
N LEU A 6 5.14 -4.06 -16.76
CA LEU A 6 5.17 -3.58 -15.39
C LEU A 6 6.39 -4.16 -14.67
N ARG A 7 6.89 -3.45 -13.68
CA ARG A 7 7.78 -4.02 -12.70
C ARG A 7 7.05 -4.09 -11.37
N VAL A 8 6.61 -5.29 -11.00
CA VAL A 8 5.77 -5.48 -9.81
C VAL A 8 6.53 -6.27 -8.76
N ASN A 9 6.70 -5.67 -7.58
CA ASN A 9 7.46 -6.25 -6.48
C ASN A 9 8.86 -6.69 -6.92
N ARG A 10 9.55 -5.80 -7.65
CA ARG A 10 10.90 -6.00 -8.20
C ARG A 10 11.00 -7.05 -9.30
N ARG A 11 9.88 -7.59 -9.79
CA ARG A 11 9.85 -8.58 -10.87
C ARG A 11 9.24 -7.98 -12.13
N ALA A 12 9.91 -8.14 -13.26
CA ALA A 12 9.33 -7.77 -14.55
C ALA A 12 8.10 -8.64 -14.85
N ARG A 13 7.02 -7.99 -15.25
CA ARG A 13 5.75 -8.62 -15.61
C ARG A 13 5.28 -8.09 -16.95
N ARG A 14 4.80 -8.98 -17.79
CA ARG A 14 4.14 -8.66 -19.03
C ARG A 14 2.69 -9.11 -18.92
N VAL A 15 1.76 -8.20 -19.19
CA VAL A 15 0.32 -8.46 -19.10
C VAL A 15 -0.33 -7.97 -20.38
N GLU A 16 -1.16 -8.80 -20.97
CA GLU A 16 -2.01 -8.42 -22.10
C GLU A 16 -3.38 -8.00 -21.54
N VAL A 17 -3.82 -6.82 -21.92
CA VAL A 17 -5.12 -6.27 -21.50
C VAL A 17 -5.93 -5.83 -22.70
N ASP A 18 -7.23 -6.00 -22.65
CA ASP A 18 -8.12 -5.54 -23.73
C ASP A 18 -8.20 -4.01 -23.74
N ASP A 19 -8.30 -3.42 -22.56
CA ASP A 19 -8.34 -1.97 -22.36
C ASP A 19 -7.17 -1.52 -21.48
N PRO A 20 -6.23 -0.69 -21.99
CA PRO A 20 -5.12 -0.17 -21.20
C PRO A 20 -5.56 0.80 -20.08
N ASP A 21 -6.79 1.30 -20.12
CA ASP A 21 -7.38 2.14 -19.10
C ASP A 21 -8.08 1.35 -17.99
N VAL A 22 -8.08 0.02 -18.07
CA VAL A 22 -8.56 -0.83 -16.98
C VAL A 22 -7.88 -0.41 -15.66
N PRO A 23 -8.61 -0.34 -14.53
CA PRO A 23 -7.98 -0.02 -13.25
C PRO A 23 -6.82 -0.97 -12.90
N LEU A 24 -5.70 -0.41 -12.48
CA LEU A 24 -4.51 -1.16 -12.11
C LEU A 24 -4.80 -2.26 -11.08
N LEU A 25 -5.78 -2.02 -10.20
CA LEU A 25 -6.24 -2.99 -9.20
C LEU A 25 -6.63 -4.33 -9.84
N TYR A 26 -7.34 -4.31 -10.96
CA TYR A 26 -7.77 -5.54 -11.62
C TYR A 26 -6.61 -6.29 -12.24
N VAL A 27 -5.67 -5.59 -12.85
CA VAL A 27 -4.44 -6.19 -13.38
C VAL A 27 -3.64 -6.88 -12.25
N LEU A 28 -3.50 -6.21 -11.11
CA LEU A 28 -2.78 -6.80 -9.97
C LEU A 28 -3.47 -8.05 -9.43
N ARG A 29 -4.80 -8.01 -9.29
CA ARG A 29 -5.56 -9.10 -8.67
C ARG A 29 -5.85 -10.25 -9.63
N ASN A 30 -6.31 -9.94 -10.85
CA ASN A 30 -6.84 -10.94 -11.77
C ASN A 30 -5.73 -11.53 -12.66
N ASP A 31 -4.87 -10.67 -13.23
CA ASP A 31 -3.84 -11.12 -14.17
C ASP A 31 -2.57 -11.59 -13.43
N LEU A 32 -2.22 -10.93 -12.31
CA LEU A 32 -1.00 -11.24 -11.56
C LEU A 32 -1.23 -12.05 -10.28
N GLY A 33 -2.49 -12.29 -9.90
CA GLY A 33 -2.84 -13.07 -8.71
C GLY A 33 -2.45 -12.43 -7.37
N LEU A 34 -2.20 -11.12 -7.35
CA LEU A 34 -1.82 -10.39 -6.15
C LEU A 34 -3.06 -9.90 -5.41
N THR A 35 -3.61 -10.73 -4.55
CA THR A 35 -4.90 -10.54 -3.91
C THR A 35 -4.87 -9.73 -2.62
N GLY A 36 -3.69 -9.39 -2.10
CA GLY A 36 -3.55 -8.60 -0.86
C GLY A 36 -4.01 -7.15 -1.00
N THR A 37 -4.04 -6.60 -2.21
CA THR A 37 -4.65 -5.29 -2.50
C THR A 37 -6.16 -5.47 -2.70
N HIS A 38 -6.98 -4.79 -1.91
CA HIS A 38 -8.43 -5.03 -1.88
C HIS A 38 -9.23 -3.99 -2.65
N PHE A 39 -10.33 -4.43 -3.27
CA PHE A 39 -11.37 -3.55 -3.79
C PHE A 39 -12.34 -3.20 -2.66
N GLY A 40 -12.51 -1.91 -2.40
CA GLY A 40 -13.51 -1.42 -1.44
C GLY A 40 -14.55 -0.55 -2.13
N CYS A 41 -14.30 0.78 -2.20
CA CYS A 41 -15.28 1.74 -2.76
C CYS A 41 -15.23 1.87 -4.29
N GLY A 42 -14.11 1.63 -4.94
CA GLY A 42 -13.91 1.91 -6.38
C GLY A 42 -13.90 3.41 -6.75
N LEU A 43 -13.90 4.31 -5.76
CA LEU A 43 -14.14 5.75 -5.92
C LEU A 43 -13.04 6.62 -5.29
N ASN A 44 -11.85 6.09 -5.07
CA ASN A 44 -10.73 6.83 -4.44
C ASN A 44 -11.00 7.29 -3.00
N GLN A 45 -11.91 6.66 -2.26
CA GLN A 45 -12.34 7.13 -0.94
C GLN A 45 -11.81 6.29 0.22
N CYS A 46 -11.87 4.95 0.11
CA CYS A 46 -11.62 4.09 1.27
C CYS A 46 -10.15 3.72 1.51
N GLY A 47 -9.30 3.76 0.49
CA GLY A 47 -7.88 3.45 0.61
C GLY A 47 -7.50 1.97 0.67
N ALA A 48 -8.45 1.03 0.63
CA ALA A 48 -8.16 -0.40 0.68
C ALA A 48 -7.30 -0.89 -0.51
N CYS A 49 -7.36 -0.18 -1.63
CA CYS A 49 -6.64 -0.49 -2.87
C CYS A 49 -5.27 0.19 -3.01
N THR A 50 -4.75 0.80 -1.95
CA THR A 50 -3.49 1.55 -2.02
C THR A 50 -2.31 0.64 -2.38
N VAL A 51 -1.56 1.06 -3.39
CA VAL A 51 -0.27 0.49 -3.79
C VAL A 51 0.75 1.61 -3.94
N LEU A 52 2.03 1.29 -4.05
CA LEU A 52 3.05 2.27 -4.41
C LEU A 52 3.31 2.20 -5.92
N VAL A 53 3.39 3.34 -6.57
CA VAL A 53 3.93 3.48 -7.92
C VAL A 53 5.12 4.44 -7.83
N ASP A 54 6.30 3.95 -8.14
CA ASP A 54 7.57 4.66 -7.94
C ASP A 54 7.68 5.27 -6.53
N GLY A 55 7.31 4.49 -5.51
CA GLY A 55 7.37 4.88 -4.11
C GLY A 55 6.23 5.79 -3.62
N ARG A 56 5.33 6.22 -4.49
CA ARG A 56 4.18 7.07 -4.12
C ARG A 56 2.91 6.26 -3.94
N ALA A 57 2.19 6.51 -2.86
CA ALA A 57 0.90 5.86 -2.60
C ALA A 57 -0.16 6.33 -3.61
N VAL A 58 -0.76 5.39 -4.32
CA VAL A 58 -1.85 5.65 -5.26
C VAL A 58 -3.02 4.71 -5.00
N ARG A 59 -4.21 5.13 -5.39
CA ARG A 59 -5.44 4.31 -5.33
C ARG A 59 -5.58 3.51 -6.62
N SER A 60 -5.20 2.25 -6.59
CA SER A 60 -5.18 1.40 -7.80
C SER A 60 -6.55 1.18 -8.43
N CYS A 61 -7.64 1.38 -7.71
CA CYS A 61 -9.00 1.24 -8.23
C CYS A 61 -9.41 2.35 -9.22
N VAL A 62 -8.72 3.48 -9.21
CA VAL A 62 -8.96 4.61 -10.13
C VAL A 62 -7.73 5.00 -10.96
N THR A 63 -6.64 4.25 -10.80
CA THR A 63 -5.40 4.46 -11.55
C THR A 63 -5.43 3.59 -12.80
N PRO A 64 -5.40 4.16 -14.02
CA PRO A 64 -5.34 3.38 -15.25
C PRO A 64 -4.07 2.54 -15.31
N ALA A 65 -4.19 1.27 -15.70
CA ALA A 65 -3.05 0.34 -15.75
C ALA A 65 -1.91 0.84 -16.66
N ARG A 66 -2.25 1.51 -17.77
CA ARG A 66 -1.26 2.14 -18.67
C ARG A 66 -0.35 3.14 -17.97
N SER A 67 -0.83 3.82 -16.94
CA SER A 67 -0.05 4.82 -16.22
C SER A 67 1.08 4.20 -15.38
N ALA A 68 1.00 2.90 -15.11
CA ALA A 68 2.04 2.13 -14.44
C ALA A 68 3.01 1.44 -15.42
N ASN A 69 2.78 1.56 -16.74
CA ASN A 69 3.65 0.95 -17.75
C ASN A 69 5.08 1.49 -17.63
N GLY A 70 6.05 0.59 -17.54
CA GLY A 70 7.47 0.94 -17.34
C GLY A 70 7.83 1.39 -15.92
N ARG A 71 6.90 1.38 -14.97
CA ARG A 71 7.13 1.84 -13.59
C ARG A 71 7.22 0.68 -12.60
N GLU A 72 7.82 0.97 -11.45
CA GLU A 72 7.84 0.06 -10.30
C GLU A 72 6.53 0.16 -9.53
N VAL A 73 5.82 -0.95 -9.41
CA VAL A 73 4.61 -1.08 -8.58
C VAL A 73 4.94 -1.95 -7.38
N THR A 74 4.67 -1.48 -6.18
CA THR A 74 4.83 -2.26 -4.96
C THR A 74 3.48 -2.47 -4.31
N THR A 75 3.09 -3.73 -4.15
CA THR A 75 1.90 -4.14 -3.39
C THR A 75 2.31 -4.60 -1.99
N ILE A 76 1.33 -4.90 -1.15
CA ILE A 76 1.59 -5.42 0.20
C ILE A 76 2.46 -6.69 0.18
N GLU A 77 2.30 -7.54 -0.84
CA GLU A 77 3.09 -8.76 -1.01
C GLU A 77 4.58 -8.46 -1.29
N GLY A 78 4.92 -7.26 -1.71
CA GLY A 78 6.29 -6.83 -1.97
C GLY A 78 7.00 -6.19 -0.78
N LEU A 79 6.32 -5.96 0.34
CA LEU A 79 6.91 -5.32 1.51
C LEU A 79 7.63 -6.31 2.43
N GLY A 80 7.06 -7.47 2.62
CA GLY A 80 7.64 -8.50 3.48
C GLY A 80 6.97 -9.85 3.29
N SER A 81 7.44 -10.85 4.02
CA SER A 81 6.89 -12.21 4.02
C SER A 81 6.54 -12.64 5.46
N PRO A 82 5.80 -13.74 5.66
CA PRO A 82 5.53 -14.27 6.99
C PRO A 82 6.80 -14.51 7.82
N ASP A 83 7.87 -14.99 7.17
CA ASP A 83 9.15 -15.29 7.84
C ASP A 83 10.01 -14.02 8.05
N ARG A 84 9.80 -13.01 7.24
CA ARG A 84 10.50 -11.72 7.29
C ARG A 84 9.52 -10.56 7.07
N PRO A 85 8.68 -10.26 8.05
CA PRO A 85 7.74 -9.17 7.92
C PRO A 85 8.49 -7.83 7.83
N ASP A 86 7.93 -6.92 7.03
CA ASP A 86 8.37 -5.52 7.06
C ASP A 86 8.20 -4.96 8.48
N PRO A 87 9.05 -4.02 8.94
CA PRO A 87 8.92 -3.42 10.27
C PRO A 87 7.51 -2.90 10.58
N LEU A 88 6.81 -2.34 9.57
CA LEU A 88 5.41 -1.93 9.74
C LEU A 88 4.48 -3.13 9.98
N GLN A 89 4.65 -4.21 9.23
CA GLN A 89 3.84 -5.42 9.42
C GLN A 89 4.07 -6.00 10.82
N ALA A 90 5.32 -6.07 11.27
CA ALA A 90 5.67 -6.51 12.62
C ALA A 90 5.06 -5.61 13.70
N ALA A 91 5.08 -4.28 13.50
CA ALA A 91 4.48 -3.33 14.42
C ALA A 91 2.95 -3.44 14.45
N PHE A 92 2.31 -3.67 13.30
CA PHE A 92 0.85 -3.92 13.23
C PHE A 92 0.47 -5.18 14.02
N ILE A 93 1.26 -6.23 13.95
CA ILE A 93 1.06 -7.45 14.75
C ILE A 93 1.21 -7.12 16.24
N ALA A 94 2.30 -6.47 16.63
CA ALA A 94 2.60 -6.14 18.01
C ALA A 94 1.56 -5.23 18.66
N GLU A 95 1.02 -4.28 17.92
CA GLU A 95 -0.03 -3.35 18.38
C GLU A 95 -1.45 -3.91 18.16
N GLN A 96 -1.59 -5.12 17.61
CA GLN A 96 -2.89 -5.69 17.25
C GLN A 96 -3.73 -4.70 16.40
N ALA A 97 -3.08 -4.10 15.41
CA ALA A 97 -3.64 -3.00 14.62
C ALA A 97 -4.61 -3.44 13.53
N ALA A 98 -4.89 -4.71 13.41
CA ALA A 98 -5.91 -5.26 12.51
C ALA A 98 -7.00 -5.97 13.29
N GLN A 99 -8.24 -5.92 12.77
CA GLN A 99 -9.35 -6.72 13.28
C GLN A 99 -9.86 -7.64 12.15
N CYS A 100 -10.72 -7.17 11.22
CA CYS A 100 -11.12 -7.99 10.08
C CYS A 100 -10.03 -8.11 9.01
N GLY A 101 -9.04 -7.22 8.99
CA GLY A 101 -7.91 -7.22 8.08
C GLY A 101 -8.16 -6.60 6.71
N PHE A 102 -9.38 -6.17 6.38
CA PHE A 102 -9.72 -5.69 5.04
C PHE A 102 -9.00 -4.39 4.67
N CYS A 103 -8.92 -3.43 5.58
CA CYS A 103 -8.25 -2.13 5.37
C CYS A 103 -6.73 -2.18 5.61
N THR A 104 -6.23 -3.25 6.21
CA THR A 104 -4.88 -3.33 6.77
C THR A 104 -3.80 -3.15 5.71
N ALA A 105 -3.90 -3.86 4.58
CA ALA A 105 -2.91 -3.76 3.51
C ALA A 105 -2.78 -2.31 2.99
N GLY A 106 -3.90 -1.64 2.74
CA GLY A 106 -3.90 -0.24 2.30
C GLY A 106 -3.27 0.70 3.33
N MET A 107 -3.53 0.48 4.61
CA MET A 107 -2.94 1.28 5.69
C MET A 107 -1.43 1.07 5.83
N VAL A 108 -0.96 -0.18 5.74
CA VAL A 108 0.49 -0.49 5.78
C VAL A 108 1.21 0.17 4.61
N VAL A 109 0.68 0.05 3.39
CA VAL A 109 1.28 0.66 2.20
C VAL A 109 1.30 2.18 2.29
N THR A 110 0.21 2.79 2.76
CA THR A 110 0.13 4.25 2.99
C THR A 110 1.17 4.70 4.03
N ALA A 111 1.27 3.99 5.15
CA ALA A 111 2.26 4.28 6.19
C ALA A 111 3.69 4.10 5.68
N ARG A 112 3.94 3.11 4.82
CA ARG A 112 5.25 2.90 4.19
C ARG A 112 5.66 4.11 3.35
N ALA A 113 4.76 4.65 2.55
CA ALA A 113 5.00 5.86 1.77
C ALA A 113 5.31 7.07 2.67
N LEU A 114 4.56 7.23 3.75
CA LEU A 114 4.79 8.29 4.73
C LEU A 114 6.20 8.17 5.35
N LEU A 115 6.58 7.01 5.84
CA LEU A 115 7.88 6.80 6.51
C LEU A 115 9.05 6.94 5.54
N ALA A 116 8.86 6.71 4.24
CA ALA A 116 9.89 6.94 3.23
C ALA A 116 10.16 8.43 3.01
N SER A 117 9.12 9.27 3.05
CA SER A 117 9.23 10.73 2.87
C SER A 117 9.47 11.47 4.18
N THR A 118 8.96 10.96 5.28
CA THR A 118 9.05 11.55 6.62
C THR A 118 9.39 10.43 7.61
N PRO A 119 10.68 10.13 7.82
CA PRO A 119 11.10 8.98 8.65
C PRO A 119 10.66 9.04 10.11
N ARG A 120 10.44 10.26 10.62
CA ARG A 120 9.95 10.51 12.00
C ARG A 120 8.75 11.45 11.98
N PRO A 121 7.59 10.98 11.51
CA PRO A 121 6.40 11.80 11.49
C PRO A 121 5.88 12.07 12.90
N SER A 122 5.27 13.23 13.11
CA SER A 122 4.46 13.49 14.28
C SER A 122 3.17 12.66 14.22
N GLU A 123 2.50 12.47 15.35
CA GLU A 123 1.21 11.81 15.40
C GLU A 123 0.19 12.48 14.46
N GLN A 124 0.19 13.81 14.40
CA GLN A 124 -0.69 14.56 13.50
C GLN A 124 -0.40 14.24 12.03
N GLN A 125 0.86 14.13 11.63
CA GLN A 125 1.24 13.76 10.26
C GLN A 125 0.79 12.33 9.94
N VAL A 126 0.90 11.39 10.89
CA VAL A 126 0.38 10.02 10.71
C VAL A 126 -1.13 10.04 10.54
N ARG A 127 -1.87 10.79 11.37
CA ARG A 127 -3.33 10.95 11.26
C ARG A 127 -3.74 11.51 9.90
N GLN A 128 -3.05 12.54 9.43
CA GLN A 128 -3.31 13.15 8.12
C GLN A 128 -3.03 12.18 6.96
N ALA A 129 -1.93 11.46 7.01
CA ALA A 129 -1.59 10.49 5.98
C ALA A 129 -2.61 9.35 5.87
N LEU A 130 -3.17 8.91 7.01
CA LEU A 130 -4.15 7.82 7.10
C LEU A 130 -5.61 8.30 6.98
N ALA A 131 -5.86 9.60 6.86
CA ALA A 131 -7.21 10.13 6.80
C ALA A 131 -8.04 9.59 5.63
N GLY A 132 -7.40 9.25 4.51
CA GLY A 132 -8.03 8.60 3.37
C GLY A 132 -8.10 7.08 3.43
N ASN A 133 -7.75 6.46 4.55
CA ASN A 133 -7.84 5.01 4.77
C ASN A 133 -8.94 4.73 5.79
N LEU A 134 -10.06 4.19 5.33
CA LEU A 134 -11.23 3.93 6.18
C LEU A 134 -11.15 2.54 6.82
N CYS A 135 -11.61 2.44 8.07
CA CYS A 135 -11.72 1.18 8.80
C CYS A 135 -13.07 1.12 9.52
N ARG A 136 -13.86 0.10 9.20
CA ARG A 136 -15.17 -0.12 9.86
C ARG A 136 -15.00 -0.66 11.29
N CYS A 137 -13.90 -1.35 11.56
CA CYS A 137 -13.59 -1.90 12.88
C CYS A 137 -13.03 -0.87 13.87
N GLY A 138 -12.65 0.32 13.40
CA GLY A 138 -12.11 1.37 14.27
C GLY A 138 -10.67 1.16 14.71
N SER A 139 -9.82 0.54 13.88
CA SER A 139 -8.43 0.18 14.24
C SER A 139 -7.45 1.37 14.22
N HIS A 140 -7.85 2.57 13.82
CA HIS A 140 -6.94 3.71 13.59
C HIS A 140 -6.02 4.03 14.77
N ALA A 141 -6.51 4.01 16.01
CA ALA A 141 -5.70 4.30 17.17
C ALA A 141 -4.50 3.33 17.31
N ARG A 142 -4.73 2.04 17.03
CA ARG A 142 -3.68 1.01 17.06
C ARG A 142 -2.75 1.13 15.86
N VAL A 143 -3.29 1.45 14.69
CA VAL A 143 -2.49 1.71 13.48
C VAL A 143 -1.54 2.89 13.69
N ILE A 144 -2.03 3.99 14.26
CA ILE A 144 -1.20 5.16 14.55
C ILE A 144 -0.06 4.78 15.50
N ARG A 145 -0.34 4.03 16.58
CA ARG A 145 0.70 3.54 17.49
C ARG A 145 1.73 2.67 16.78
N ALA A 146 1.28 1.77 15.90
CA ALA A 146 2.19 0.92 15.12
C ALA A 146 3.13 1.75 14.24
N VAL A 147 2.63 2.75 13.55
CA VAL A 147 3.44 3.64 12.71
C VAL A 147 4.44 4.43 13.54
N LEU A 148 4.00 5.02 14.65
CA LEU A 148 4.87 5.78 15.55
C LEU A 148 5.94 4.90 16.20
N ARG A 149 5.62 3.64 16.48
CA ARG A 149 6.59 2.66 17.00
C ARG A 149 7.73 2.42 16.00
N VAL A 150 7.41 2.24 14.72
CA VAL A 150 8.42 2.11 13.67
C VAL A 150 9.22 3.39 13.51
N ALA A 151 8.55 4.54 13.51
CA ALA A 151 9.18 5.85 13.41
C ALA A 151 10.22 6.09 14.51
N ALA A 152 9.95 5.61 15.74
CA ALA A 152 10.86 5.76 16.87
C ALA A 152 12.17 4.95 16.70
N THR A 153 12.14 3.86 15.94
CA THR A 153 13.30 3.02 15.67
C THR A 153 14.07 3.42 14.41
N ASN A 154 13.50 4.28 13.57
CA ASN A 154 14.22 4.77 12.40
C ASN A 154 15.43 5.59 12.84
N PRO A 155 16.66 5.25 12.39
CA PRO A 155 17.79 6.13 12.56
C PRO A 155 17.41 7.46 11.90
N GLY A 156 17.41 8.54 12.66
CA GLY A 156 17.10 9.86 12.12
C GLY A 156 17.92 10.08 10.87
N GLY A 157 17.26 10.46 9.78
CA GLY A 157 17.98 10.91 8.61
C GLY A 157 18.99 11.97 9.07
N ALA A 158 20.25 11.61 8.98
CA ALA A 158 21.30 12.58 9.19
C ALA A 158 21.20 13.60 8.05
N GLY A 159 20.94 14.85 8.44
CA GLY A 159 21.16 16.07 7.65
C GLY A 159 20.40 16.25 6.36
#